data_584d4ea7e98890428801aefbe13a582d
#
_entry.id   584d4ea7e98890428801aefbe13a582d
#
_cell.length_a   1.000
_cell.length_b   1.000
_cell.length_c   1.000
_cell.angle_alpha   90.00
_cell.angle_beta   90.00
_cell.angle_gamma   90.00
#
_symmetry.space_group_name_H-M   'P 1'
#
loop_
_entity.id
_entity.type
_entity.pdbx_description
1 polymer ?
#
loop_
_entity_poly.entity_id
_entity_poly.type
_entity_poly.pdbx_seq_one_letter_code
_entity_poly.pdbx_strand_id
1 'polypeptide(L)'
;ARQKNIRNGTITGFTTGGVAALTTLEFEPGLVGHDLKAALDVFSPYRDEKGRVIHYQHHDTWHDDNGSSHIKALLLSPFITVPIVAGRMTLGPWQNLTLVECDTRDRVRDIVFQVMGE
;
A
#
# COMPACT_ATOMS: atom_id res chain seq x y z
N ALA A 1 -13.01 26.19 -2.27
CA ALA A 1 -12.37 26.05 -0.94
C ALA A 1 -10.98 26.70 -1.00
N ARG A 2 -10.68 27.61 -0.08
CA ARG A 2 -9.34 28.19 0.01
C ARG A 2 -8.38 27.12 0.51
N GLN A 3 -7.33 26.82 -0.27
CA GLN A 3 -6.20 26.04 0.22
C GLN A 3 -5.52 26.80 1.35
N LYS A 4 -5.50 26.20 2.53
CA LYS A 4 -4.72 26.71 3.65
C LYS A 4 -3.29 26.18 3.54
N ASN A 5 -2.31 27.07 3.67
CA ASN A 5 -0.92 26.65 3.83
C ASN A 5 -0.72 26.13 5.25
N ILE A 6 -0.70 24.84 5.42
CA ILE A 6 -0.44 24.22 6.71
C ILE A 6 1.07 24.07 6.89
N ARG A 7 1.56 24.68 7.97
CA ARG A 7 2.98 24.64 8.27
C ARG A 7 3.35 23.56 9.28
N ASN A 8 2.46 23.31 10.24
CA ASN A 8 2.67 22.28 11.26
C ASN A 8 1.40 21.49 11.43
N GLY A 9 1.51 20.18 11.38
CA GLY A 9 0.35 19.29 11.48
C GLY A 9 0.67 17.89 11.00
N THR A 10 -0.33 17.26 10.39
CA THR A 10 -0.22 15.91 9.83
C THR A 10 -0.88 15.83 8.47
N ILE A 11 -0.36 14.95 7.63
CA ILE A 11 -1.03 14.50 6.41
C ILE A 11 -1.31 13.01 6.55
N THR A 12 -2.55 12.62 6.29
CA THR A 12 -2.97 11.22 6.25
C THR A 12 -3.37 10.85 4.84
N GLY A 13 -2.78 9.78 4.31
CA GLY A 13 -3.22 9.16 3.08
C GLY A 13 -3.95 7.86 3.39
N PHE A 14 -5.05 7.60 2.69
CA PHE A 14 -5.86 6.40 2.87
C PHE A 14 -6.29 5.86 1.51
N THR A 15 -6.00 4.58 1.25
CA THR A 15 -6.52 3.91 0.06
C THR A 15 -7.83 3.20 0.38
N THR A 16 -8.84 3.39 -0.46
CA THR A 16 -10.18 2.81 -0.25
C THR A 16 -10.31 1.40 -0.80
N GLY A 17 -9.28 0.86 -1.42
CA GLY A 17 -9.28 -0.50 -1.97
C GLY A 17 -8.81 -1.55 -0.96
N GLY A 18 -9.47 -2.70 -0.90
CA GLY A 18 -9.12 -3.78 0.05
C GLY A 18 -7.87 -4.57 -0.30
N VAL A 19 -7.30 -4.36 -1.48
CA VAL A 19 -6.14 -5.11 -2.00
C VAL A 19 -4.95 -4.20 -2.34
N ALA A 20 -4.95 -3.01 -1.80
CA ALA A 20 -3.86 -2.05 -1.92
C ALA A 20 -3.49 -1.48 -0.55
N ALA A 21 -2.28 -0.96 -0.42
CA ALA A 21 -1.76 -0.42 0.81
C ALA A 21 -0.95 0.85 0.55
N LEU A 22 -0.81 1.67 1.59
CA LEU A 22 0.06 2.84 1.59
C LEU A 22 1.16 2.66 2.63
N THR A 23 2.39 2.90 2.25
CA THR A 23 3.54 2.78 3.14
C THR A 23 4.65 3.74 2.71
N THR A 24 5.72 3.75 3.47
CA THR A 24 6.98 4.36 3.01
C THR A 24 8.00 3.26 2.78
N LEU A 25 8.78 3.43 1.73
CA LEU A 25 9.90 2.55 1.41
C LEU A 25 10.93 3.32 0.60
N GLU A 26 12.12 2.78 0.50
CA GLU A 26 13.09 3.23 -0.47
C GLU A 26 12.67 2.76 -1.87
N PHE A 27 12.40 3.69 -2.78
CA PHE A 27 12.01 3.34 -4.14
C PHE A 27 13.24 2.95 -4.96
N GLU A 28 13.77 1.77 -4.68
CA GLU A 28 14.99 1.22 -5.26
C GLU A 28 14.63 -0.02 -6.09
N PRO A 29 15.20 -0.19 -7.30
CA PRO A 29 14.77 -1.24 -8.23
C PRO A 29 14.81 -2.67 -7.69
N GLY A 30 15.82 -3.03 -6.92
CA GLY A 30 15.93 -4.37 -6.33
C GLY A 30 14.84 -4.62 -5.29
N LEU A 31 14.60 -3.63 -4.42
CA LEU A 31 13.57 -3.73 -3.39
C LEU A 31 12.18 -3.79 -4.01
N VAL A 32 11.82 -2.81 -4.84
CA VAL A 32 10.45 -2.72 -5.38
C VAL A 32 10.18 -3.69 -6.52
N GLY A 33 11.22 -4.06 -7.28
CA GLY A 33 11.08 -4.96 -8.42
C GLY A 33 11.21 -6.45 -8.06
N HIS A 34 11.76 -6.77 -6.89
CA HIS A 34 12.00 -8.17 -6.52
C HIS A 34 11.72 -8.45 -5.05
N ASP A 35 12.44 -7.79 -4.12
CA ASP A 35 12.50 -8.25 -2.72
C ASP A 35 11.17 -8.13 -1.99
N LEU A 36 10.43 -7.05 -2.22
CA LEU A 36 9.12 -6.85 -1.58
C LEU A 36 8.15 -7.96 -1.97
N LYS A 37 8.05 -8.24 -3.27
CA LYS A 37 7.17 -9.31 -3.75
C LYS A 37 7.59 -10.67 -3.20
N ALA A 38 8.88 -10.98 -3.23
CA ALA A 38 9.42 -12.24 -2.71
C ALA A 38 9.07 -12.42 -1.23
N ALA A 39 9.23 -11.37 -0.41
CA ALA A 39 8.89 -11.42 1.00
C ALA A 39 7.38 -11.60 1.24
N LEU A 40 6.54 -10.86 0.52
CA LEU A 40 5.08 -10.99 0.64
C LEU A 40 4.58 -12.36 0.18
N ASP A 41 5.21 -12.95 -0.83
CA ASP A 41 4.86 -14.28 -1.32
C ASP A 41 5.22 -15.40 -0.33
N VAL A 42 6.12 -15.16 0.64
CA VAL A 42 6.34 -16.09 1.75
C VAL A 42 5.12 -16.15 2.67
N PHE A 43 4.51 -14.99 2.97
CA PHE A 43 3.34 -14.93 3.86
C PHE A 43 2.05 -15.35 3.17
N SER A 44 1.85 -14.94 1.93
CA SER A 44 0.59 -15.13 1.23
C SER A 44 0.86 -15.33 -0.27
N PRO A 45 1.40 -16.51 -0.65
CA PRO A 45 1.73 -16.76 -2.04
C PRO A 45 0.49 -16.86 -2.92
N TYR A 46 0.59 -16.35 -4.14
CA TYR A 46 -0.47 -16.52 -5.16
C TYR A 46 -0.40 -17.90 -5.82
N ARG A 47 0.82 -18.41 -6.04
CA ARG A 47 1.06 -19.71 -6.65
C ARG A 47 1.87 -20.63 -5.74
N ASP A 48 1.61 -21.93 -5.85
CA ASP A 48 2.39 -22.95 -5.14
C ASP A 48 3.73 -23.23 -5.84
N GLU A 49 4.52 -24.15 -5.28
CA GLU A 49 5.83 -24.56 -5.82
C GLU A 49 5.74 -25.14 -7.25
N LYS A 50 4.59 -25.65 -7.64
CA LYS A 50 4.34 -26.19 -8.99
C LYS A 50 3.76 -25.14 -9.93
N GLY A 51 3.68 -23.87 -9.51
CA GLY A 51 3.14 -22.77 -10.30
C GLY A 51 1.62 -22.74 -10.40
N ARG A 52 0.90 -23.53 -9.61
CA ARG A 52 -0.56 -23.54 -9.61
C ARG A 52 -1.10 -22.44 -8.70
N VAL A 53 -2.18 -21.80 -9.12
CA VAL A 53 -2.88 -20.81 -8.28
C VAL A 53 -3.40 -21.48 -7.02
N ILE A 54 -3.03 -20.94 -5.87
CA ILE A 54 -3.47 -21.46 -4.57
C ILE A 54 -4.93 -21.09 -4.34
N HIS A 55 -5.72 -22.07 -3.91
CA HIS A 55 -7.10 -21.84 -3.53
C HIS A 55 -7.19 -21.23 -2.14
N TYR A 56 -7.55 -19.94 -2.08
CA TYR A 56 -7.93 -19.29 -0.84
C TYR A 56 -9.45 -19.37 -0.68
N GLN A 57 -9.94 -19.52 0.55
CA GLN A 57 -11.40 -19.61 0.80
C GLN A 57 -12.16 -18.33 0.39
N HIS A 58 -11.48 -17.21 0.28
CA HIS A 58 -12.01 -15.97 -0.30
C HIS A 58 -12.57 -16.19 -1.71
N HIS A 59 -11.94 -17.05 -2.50
CA HIS A 59 -12.39 -17.39 -3.86
C HIS A 59 -13.78 -18.06 -3.87
N ASP A 60 -14.14 -18.79 -2.81
CA ASP A 60 -15.44 -19.48 -2.73
C ASP A 60 -16.60 -18.49 -2.70
N THR A 61 -16.38 -17.25 -2.25
CA THR A 61 -17.41 -16.20 -2.24
C THR A 61 -17.45 -15.43 -3.55
N TRP A 62 -16.31 -14.94 -4.03
CA TRP A 62 -16.25 -13.94 -5.11
C TRP A 62 -15.68 -14.47 -6.43
N HIS A 63 -15.01 -15.62 -6.44
CA HIS A 63 -14.42 -16.25 -7.62
C HIS A 63 -13.42 -15.37 -8.40
N ASP A 64 -12.65 -14.54 -7.68
CA ASP A 64 -11.74 -13.55 -8.27
C ASP A 64 -10.25 -13.80 -8.00
N ASP A 65 -9.90 -14.93 -7.40
CA ASP A 65 -8.52 -15.40 -7.19
C ASP A 65 -7.59 -14.39 -6.50
N ASN A 66 -8.12 -13.50 -5.66
CA ASN A 66 -7.30 -12.49 -5.01
C ASN A 66 -7.30 -12.52 -3.48
N GLY A 67 -7.58 -13.66 -2.88
CA GLY A 67 -7.48 -13.84 -1.43
C GLY A 67 -6.07 -13.54 -0.90
N SER A 68 -5.05 -13.96 -1.62
CA SER A 68 -3.65 -13.64 -1.29
C SER A 68 -3.38 -12.14 -1.30
N SER A 69 -4.01 -11.40 -2.20
CA SER A 69 -3.87 -9.95 -2.31
C SER A 69 -4.45 -9.22 -1.10
N HIS A 70 -5.61 -9.66 -0.60
CA HIS A 70 -6.21 -9.12 0.61
C HIS A 70 -5.31 -9.30 1.83
N ILE A 71 -4.71 -10.48 1.96
CA ILE A 71 -3.80 -10.77 3.09
C ILE A 71 -2.55 -9.90 3.01
N LYS A 72 -1.95 -9.77 1.83
CA LYS A 72 -0.78 -8.90 1.64
C LYS A 72 -1.10 -7.45 2.00
N ALA A 73 -2.23 -6.94 1.53
CA ALA A 73 -2.63 -5.55 1.78
C ALA A 73 -2.88 -5.28 3.26
N LEU A 74 -3.54 -6.19 3.98
CA LEU A 74 -3.81 -5.98 5.41
C LEU A 74 -2.54 -5.97 6.27
N LEU A 75 -1.50 -6.69 5.85
CA LEU A 75 -0.20 -6.67 6.54
C LEU A 75 0.53 -5.32 6.38
N LEU A 76 0.31 -4.64 5.27
CA LEU A 76 0.98 -3.38 4.93
C LEU A 76 0.22 -2.14 5.37
N SER A 77 -1.05 -2.26 5.74
CA SER A 77 -1.95 -1.17 6.16
C SER A 77 -2.49 -0.30 5.01
N PRO A 78 -3.75 0.14 5.09
CA PRO A 78 -4.36 0.98 4.06
C PRO A 78 -4.03 2.46 4.19
N PHE A 79 -3.37 2.89 5.26
CA PHE A 79 -3.14 4.30 5.53
C PHE A 79 -1.75 4.56 6.08
N ILE A 80 -1.35 5.83 5.96
CA ILE A 80 -0.14 6.34 6.58
C ILE A 80 -0.38 7.78 7.01
N THR A 81 0.13 8.13 8.18
CA THR A 81 0.12 9.50 8.68
C THR A 81 1.55 9.98 8.84
N VAL A 82 1.85 11.13 8.26
CA VAL A 82 3.19 11.74 8.30
C VAL A 82 3.08 13.12 8.93
N PRO A 83 3.94 13.47 9.89
CA PRO A 83 3.99 14.83 10.42
C PRO A 83 4.44 15.83 9.36
N ILE A 84 3.89 17.04 9.46
CA ILE A 84 4.31 18.20 8.68
C ILE A 84 4.95 19.18 9.65
N VAL A 85 6.17 19.57 9.35
CA VAL A 85 6.92 20.58 10.13
C VAL A 85 7.49 21.60 9.17
N ALA A 86 7.28 22.87 9.45
CA ALA A 86 7.73 23.98 8.61
C ALA A 86 7.31 23.80 7.13
N GLY A 87 6.11 23.33 6.91
CA GLY A 87 5.52 23.17 5.58
C GLY A 87 5.99 21.93 4.80
N ARG A 88 6.69 21.02 5.44
CA ARG A 88 7.24 19.81 4.79
C ARG A 88 6.90 18.55 5.54
N MET A 89 6.66 17.48 4.82
CA MET A 89 6.58 16.14 5.41
C MET A 89 7.94 15.74 5.99
N THR A 90 7.93 15.13 7.17
CA THR A 90 9.16 14.76 7.90
C THR A 90 9.77 13.44 7.43
N LEU A 91 9.57 13.09 6.18
CA LEU A 91 10.14 11.86 5.60
C LEU A 91 11.66 11.91 5.60
N GLY A 92 12.28 10.79 5.96
CA GLY A 92 13.71 10.61 5.78
C GLY A 92 14.10 10.49 4.30
N PRO A 93 15.39 10.58 3.96
CA PRO A 93 15.85 10.59 2.56
C PRO A 93 15.54 9.27 1.82
N TRP A 94 15.35 8.17 2.53
CA TRP A 94 15.06 6.85 1.96
C TRP A 94 13.60 6.42 2.19
N GLN A 95 12.73 7.36 2.56
CA GLN A 95 11.32 7.10 2.75
C GLN A 95 10.50 7.76 1.64
N ASN A 96 10.12 6.98 0.65
CA ASN A 96 9.20 7.42 -0.40
C ASN A 96 7.78 6.96 -0.05
N LEU A 97 6.83 7.88 -0.03
CA LEU A 97 5.42 7.54 0.12
C LEU A 97 4.99 6.72 -1.09
N THR A 98 4.48 5.52 -0.85
CA THR A 98 4.29 4.52 -1.90
C THR A 98 2.94 3.82 -1.77
N LEU A 99 2.20 3.76 -2.88
CA LEU A 99 1.06 2.87 -3.03
C LEU A 99 1.58 1.49 -3.45
N VAL A 100 1.20 0.46 -2.69
CA VAL A 100 1.52 -0.92 -3.02
C VAL A 100 0.25 -1.61 -3.51
N GLU A 101 0.21 -1.90 -4.81
CA GLU A 101 -0.88 -2.64 -5.42
C GLU A 101 -0.64 -4.13 -5.25
N CYS A 102 -1.54 -4.82 -4.55
CA CYS A 102 -1.41 -6.25 -4.25
C CYS A 102 -2.34 -7.13 -5.09
N ASP A 103 -3.22 -6.55 -5.89
CA ASP A 103 -4.17 -7.31 -6.70
C ASP A 103 -3.46 -8.15 -7.77
N THR A 104 -4.15 -9.14 -8.29
CA THR A 104 -3.69 -10.01 -9.37
C THR A 104 -3.84 -9.40 -10.77
N ARG A 105 -4.44 -8.23 -10.86
CA ARG A 105 -4.66 -7.48 -12.11
C ARG A 105 -4.50 -5.99 -11.87
N ASP A 106 -4.27 -5.25 -12.95
CA ASP A 106 -4.15 -3.80 -12.91
C ASP A 106 -5.45 -3.14 -12.48
N ARG A 107 -5.33 -2.16 -11.61
CA ARG A 107 -6.46 -1.39 -11.07
C ARG A 107 -6.13 0.08 -11.00
N VAL A 108 -7.15 0.89 -11.06
CA VAL A 108 -7.12 2.31 -10.68
C VAL A 108 -7.56 2.41 -9.23
N ARG A 109 -6.77 3.07 -8.39
CA ARG A 109 -7.04 3.22 -6.97
C ARG A 109 -7.29 4.66 -6.61
N ASP A 110 -8.29 4.88 -5.77
CA ASP A 110 -8.55 6.18 -5.17
C ASP A 110 -7.77 6.27 -3.86
N ILE A 111 -7.08 7.37 -3.68
CA ILE A 111 -6.36 7.68 -2.44
C ILE A 111 -6.94 9.00 -1.91
N VAL A 112 -7.38 8.97 -0.67
CA VAL A 112 -7.85 10.16 0.03
C VAL A 112 -6.70 10.72 0.83
N PHE A 113 -6.38 12.00 0.61
CA PHE A 113 -5.43 12.73 1.45
C PHE A 113 -6.16 13.74 2.31
N GLN A 114 -5.87 13.73 3.59
CA GLN A 114 -6.38 14.69 4.54
C GLN A 114 -5.22 15.36 5.25
N VAL A 115 -5.23 16.69 5.30
CA VAL A 115 -4.21 17.48 5.98
C VAL A 115 -4.88 18.22 7.14
N MET A 116 -4.31 18.11 8.33
CA MET A 116 -4.79 18.77 9.53
C MET A 116 -3.64 19.51 10.18
N GLY A 117 -3.90 20.74 10.64
CA GLY A 117 -2.90 21.53 11.32
C GLY A 117 -3.10 23.04 11.12
N GLU A 118 -2.02 23.76 11.36
CA GLU A 118 -2.00 25.24 11.36
C GLU A 118 -0.95 25.82 10.41
#